data_d38c1636d705bab49a120d03f93c1a2f
#
_entry.id   d38c1636d705bab49a120d03f93c1a2f
#
_cell.length_a   1.000
_cell.length_b   1.000
_cell.length_c   1.000
_cell.angle_alpha   90.00
_cell.angle_beta   90.00
_cell.angle_gamma   90.00
#
_symmetry.space_group_name_H-M   'P 1'
#
loop_
_entity.id
_entity.type
_entity.pdbx_description
1 polymer ?
#
loop_
_entity_poly.entity_id
_entity_poly.type
_entity_poly.pdbx_seq_one_letter_code
_entity_poly.pdbx_strand_id
1 'polypeptide(L)'
;GADAVQASVVGTSLPAGLKLVLVPSQPQGEEVLDSGDVSTTDAAPTPVVEEAAAWQPGTGRAETSGSIGGLAVPSAPELTTPLTTSAVSTTTGLSPSTVPVSVPAAVPAGTTANGLPVPVTTRAEWGANASYMSWDPDYESAGHVVVHHTAGTNNYSAGQSASIVRGIYYYHAVTLDWGDIGYNFLVDKFGTVFEGRSGSVAAPAGRMSIGAHARGVNTGTMGISMMGDYSTVSPSDAQLSSVGKMAGWFLKRAGISDVTGWAGLHVWTTERYQAGSTISMPRILGHRDVGYTTCPGNVGYSKLGTIRAIAKAQGSSPQGGSSSAPSTVPQDHPGAVALRGALGANGWIGAATSGVQASAKGGVFQSFEHGVGYWSPATGAQFVGEPVLSAWGAYGYQTGSMGYPRSGGVVGVGGSRHQIFEGGIAYWRPGGRVSFIHGSILNAWAASGWEHSKVGLPTGRAVRQADGTMTQTFEKGSISVAPNGKVTIR
;
A
#
# COMPACT_ATOMS: atom_id res chain seq x y z
N GLY A 1 0.38 35.65 -0.13
CA GLY A 1 1.12 34.53 -0.68
C GLY A 1 2.58 34.64 -0.26
N ALA A 2 3.25 33.54 -0.02
CA ALA A 2 4.67 33.56 0.27
C ALA A 2 5.42 33.71 -1.07
N ASP A 3 6.17 34.80 -1.21
CA ASP A 3 6.91 35.12 -2.42
C ASP A 3 8.28 34.41 -2.50
N ALA A 4 8.62 33.61 -1.50
CA ALA A 4 9.85 32.82 -1.46
C ALA A 4 9.72 31.55 -0.62
N VAL A 5 10.36 30.47 -1.07
CA VAL A 5 10.50 29.22 -0.31
C VAL A 5 11.98 28.99 -0.07
N GLN A 6 12.34 28.78 1.18
CA GLN A 6 13.70 28.41 1.57
C GLN A 6 13.77 26.92 1.89
N ALA A 7 14.61 26.19 1.18
CA ALA A 7 14.94 24.80 1.50
C ALA A 7 16.35 24.71 2.07
N SER A 8 16.54 23.99 3.16
CA SER A 8 17.86 23.73 3.73
C SER A 8 18.14 22.23 3.73
N VAL A 9 19.37 21.85 3.37
CA VAL A 9 19.87 20.48 3.43
C VAL A 9 20.93 20.41 4.53
N VAL A 10 20.75 19.54 5.49
CA VAL A 10 21.73 19.29 6.56
C VAL A 10 22.65 18.16 6.10
N GLY A 11 23.89 18.50 5.79
CA GLY A 11 24.92 17.54 5.35
C GLY A 11 26.16 18.25 4.82
N THR A 12 27.25 17.51 4.65
CA THR A 12 28.55 18.05 4.22
C THR A 12 28.68 18.24 2.69
N SER A 13 27.71 17.74 1.91
CA SER A 13 27.65 17.94 0.45
C SER A 13 26.23 17.80 -0.07
N LEU A 14 25.86 18.60 -1.08
CA LEU A 14 24.60 18.44 -1.80
C LEU A 14 24.71 17.26 -2.77
N PRO A 15 23.72 16.35 -2.82
CA PRO A 15 23.67 15.33 -3.86
C PRO A 15 23.61 15.96 -5.25
N ALA A 16 24.36 15.43 -6.21
CA ALA A 16 24.27 15.88 -7.60
C ALA A 16 22.85 15.61 -8.13
N GLY A 17 22.22 16.61 -8.73
CA GLY A 17 20.86 16.49 -9.28
C GLY A 17 19.71 16.86 -8.34
N LEU A 18 19.98 17.48 -7.18
CA LEU A 18 18.92 18.00 -6.32
C LEU A 18 18.12 19.10 -7.05
N LYS A 19 16.80 18.89 -7.17
CA LYS A 19 15.86 19.90 -7.70
C LYS A 19 14.82 20.23 -6.64
N LEU A 20 14.54 21.51 -6.46
CA LEU A 20 13.43 21.98 -5.64
C LEU A 20 12.17 22.03 -6.52
N VAL A 21 11.12 21.32 -6.12
CA VAL A 21 9.81 21.37 -6.75
C VAL A 21 8.85 22.06 -5.77
N LEU A 22 8.30 23.21 -6.19
CA LEU A 22 7.28 23.93 -5.43
C LEU A 22 5.91 23.35 -5.79
N VAL A 23 5.19 22.83 -4.78
CA VAL A 23 3.81 22.39 -4.92
C VAL A 23 2.94 23.44 -4.24
N PRO A 24 2.03 24.13 -4.97
CA PRO A 24 1.14 25.11 -4.37
C PRO A 24 0.17 24.44 -3.38
N SER A 25 -0.01 25.04 -2.23
CA SER A 25 -0.83 24.49 -1.14
C SER A 25 -2.31 24.87 -1.21
N GLN A 26 -2.74 25.64 -2.23
CA GLN A 26 -4.16 26.01 -2.44
C GLN A 26 -4.46 26.22 -3.94
N PRO A 27 -5.63 25.83 -4.43
CA PRO A 27 -6.05 26.17 -5.79
C PRO A 27 -6.52 27.62 -5.80
N GLN A 28 -5.71 28.51 -6.35
CA GLN A 28 -6.12 29.82 -6.81
C GLN A 28 -5.97 29.83 -8.32
N GLY A 29 -7.00 30.31 -8.99
CA GLY A 29 -7.24 30.29 -10.42
C GLY A 29 -6.04 30.51 -11.34
N GLU A 30 -6.18 30.01 -12.55
CA GLU A 30 -5.24 30.04 -13.65
C GLU A 30 -4.41 31.32 -13.72
N GLU A 31 -3.12 31.24 -13.40
CA GLU A 31 -2.08 32.07 -14.00
C GLU A 31 -1.11 31.17 -14.74
N VAL A 32 -1.15 31.32 -16.05
CA VAL A 32 -0.17 30.71 -16.97
C VAL A 32 1.15 31.41 -16.73
N LEU A 33 2.09 30.74 -16.06
CA LEU A 33 3.48 31.20 -16.04
C LEU A 33 4.17 30.72 -17.29
N ASP A 34 4.60 31.70 -18.10
CA ASP A 34 5.35 31.53 -19.32
C ASP A 34 6.65 30.73 -19.09
N SER A 35 6.84 29.69 -19.89
CA SER A 35 7.95 28.75 -19.79
C SER A 35 9.23 29.35 -20.42
N GLY A 36 10.04 30.00 -19.61
CA GLY A 36 11.43 30.23 -19.92
C GLY A 36 12.26 28.97 -19.75
N ASP A 37 13.01 28.62 -20.78
CA ASP A 37 13.91 27.50 -20.98
C ASP A 37 14.41 26.76 -19.71
N VAL A 38 13.95 25.52 -19.50
CA VAL A 38 14.54 24.59 -18.56
C VAL A 38 15.24 23.47 -19.30
N SER A 39 16.56 23.47 -19.23
CA SER A 39 17.41 22.41 -19.76
C SER A 39 17.09 21.07 -19.08
N THR A 40 16.70 20.07 -19.90
CA THR A 40 16.37 18.71 -19.45
C THR A 40 17.64 17.91 -19.19
N THR A 41 17.92 17.58 -17.93
CA THR A 41 18.79 16.45 -17.55
C THR A 41 18.06 15.57 -16.55
N ASP A 42 18.09 14.27 -16.82
CA ASP A 42 17.39 13.17 -16.14
C ASP A 42 17.23 13.32 -14.62
N ALA A 43 16.01 13.68 -14.18
CA ALA A 43 15.55 13.48 -12.81
C ALA A 43 14.22 12.75 -12.82
N ALA A 44 14.02 11.81 -11.91
CA ALA A 44 12.76 11.10 -11.76
C ALA A 44 11.59 12.09 -11.57
N PRO A 45 10.48 11.92 -12.30
CA PRO A 45 9.36 12.85 -12.23
C PRO A 45 8.68 12.76 -10.86
N THR A 46 8.47 13.91 -10.26
CA THR A 46 7.64 14.03 -9.05
C THR A 46 6.17 13.87 -9.44
N PRO A 47 5.39 13.04 -8.73
CA PRO A 47 3.96 12.91 -9.03
C PRO A 47 3.25 14.23 -8.70
N VAL A 48 2.62 14.83 -9.70
CA VAL A 48 1.56 15.82 -9.48
C VAL A 48 0.30 15.02 -9.24
N VAL A 49 -0.27 15.08 -8.04
CA VAL A 49 -1.52 14.41 -7.71
C VAL A 49 -2.63 15.43 -7.66
N GLU A 50 -3.72 15.11 -8.34
CA GLU A 50 -4.95 15.86 -8.26
C GLU A 50 -5.50 15.77 -6.82
N GLU A 51 -5.88 16.90 -6.25
CA GLU A 51 -6.34 17.04 -4.88
C GLU A 51 -7.56 16.15 -4.60
N ALA A 52 -7.33 15.02 -3.93
CA ALA A 52 -8.42 14.31 -3.28
C ALA A 52 -8.74 15.06 -1.99
N ALA A 53 -9.97 15.59 -1.87
CA ALA A 53 -10.42 16.30 -0.70
C ALA A 53 -10.06 15.54 0.58
N ALA A 54 -9.44 16.23 1.54
CA ALA A 54 -8.91 15.66 2.77
C ALA A 54 -9.97 14.84 3.52
N TRP A 55 -9.72 13.53 3.67
CA TRP A 55 -10.51 12.65 4.51
C TRP A 55 -9.98 12.74 5.95
N GLN A 56 -10.87 13.09 6.89
CA GLN A 56 -10.62 12.96 8.32
C GLN A 56 -11.36 11.73 8.84
N PRO A 57 -10.75 10.86 9.65
CA PRO A 57 -11.47 9.77 10.27
C PRO A 57 -12.53 10.33 11.20
N GLY A 58 -13.78 9.90 11.02
CA GLY A 58 -14.90 10.32 11.85
C GLY A 58 -14.72 9.88 13.30
N THR A 59 -14.29 10.79 14.17
CA THR A 59 -14.53 10.67 15.60
C THR A 59 -15.95 11.18 15.83
N GLY A 60 -16.89 10.26 16.01
CA GLY A 60 -18.23 10.62 16.48
C GLY A 60 -18.12 11.24 17.86
N ARG A 61 -18.26 12.57 17.92
CA ARG A 61 -18.59 13.26 19.16
C ARG A 61 -19.46 14.49 18.86
N ALA A 62 -20.52 14.61 19.64
CA ALA A 62 -21.55 15.61 19.53
C ALA A 62 -21.03 17.05 19.58
N GLU A 63 -21.64 17.90 18.76
CA GLU A 63 -21.43 19.34 18.76
C GLU A 63 -21.94 19.99 20.07
N THR A 64 -21.10 20.83 20.68
CA THR A 64 -21.56 21.93 21.49
C THR A 64 -20.88 23.20 20.99
N SER A 65 -21.70 24.15 20.58
CA SER A 65 -21.34 25.49 20.13
C SER A 65 -20.66 26.28 21.24
N GLY A 66 -19.53 26.93 20.92
CA GLY A 66 -18.92 27.91 21.80
C GLY A 66 -17.90 28.77 21.07
N SER A 67 -18.29 30.03 20.77
CA SER A 67 -17.45 31.09 20.23
C SER A 67 -16.55 31.64 21.31
N ILE A 68 -15.22 31.78 21.07
CA ILE A 68 -14.33 32.75 21.71
C ILE A 68 -13.11 33.07 20.83
N GLY A 69 -12.94 34.32 20.45
CA GLY A 69 -11.94 35.29 20.84
C GLY A 69 -10.50 35.05 20.36
N GLY A 70 -10.04 35.98 19.48
CA GLY A 70 -8.68 35.98 18.91
C GLY A 70 -7.58 36.19 19.95
N LEU A 71 -6.38 35.63 19.61
CA LEU A 71 -5.12 36.00 20.24
C LEU A 71 -4.05 36.21 19.17
N ALA A 72 -3.35 37.34 19.32
CA ALA A 72 -2.28 37.82 18.44
C ALA A 72 -1.00 37.02 18.59
N VAL A 73 -0.29 36.86 17.48
CA VAL A 73 1.06 36.22 17.40
C VAL A 73 2.14 37.30 17.44
N PRO A 74 3.18 37.22 18.26
CA PRO A 74 4.28 38.18 18.26
C PRO A 74 5.33 37.88 17.19
N SER A 75 5.87 38.92 16.56
CA SER A 75 6.91 38.92 15.54
C SER A 75 8.28 38.53 16.10
N ALA A 76 9.06 37.77 15.34
CA ALA A 76 10.47 37.46 15.61
C ALA A 76 11.42 38.40 14.82
N PRO A 77 12.63 38.70 15.31
CA PRO A 77 13.52 39.73 14.75
C PRO A 77 14.36 39.25 13.56
N GLU A 78 14.62 40.20 12.65
CA GLU A 78 15.51 40.05 11.50
C GLU A 78 16.99 39.95 11.91
N LEU A 79 17.73 39.05 11.24
CA LEU A 79 19.20 39.01 11.27
C LEU A 79 19.72 39.13 9.83
N THR A 80 20.29 40.30 9.53
CA THR A 80 21.00 40.59 8.29
C THR A 80 22.50 40.38 8.47
N THR A 81 23.13 39.52 7.66
CA THR A 81 24.59 39.58 7.37
C THR A 81 24.88 39.09 5.96
N PRO A 82 25.74 39.77 5.20
CA PRO A 82 26.02 39.44 3.80
C PRO A 82 27.13 38.39 3.70
N LEU A 83 26.95 37.43 2.76
CA LEU A 83 27.95 36.42 2.40
C LEU A 83 28.94 36.96 1.38
N THR A 84 30.23 36.93 1.72
CA THR A 84 31.36 37.20 0.79
C THR A 84 31.70 35.95 -0.02
N THR A 85 31.79 36.09 -1.34
CA THR A 85 32.22 35.03 -2.25
C THR A 85 33.74 34.94 -2.29
N SER A 86 34.27 33.75 -1.99
CA SER A 86 35.70 33.42 -2.28
C SER A 86 35.79 32.45 -3.45
N ALA A 87 36.58 32.83 -4.45
CA ALA A 87 36.89 32.05 -5.62
C ALA A 87 37.81 30.84 -5.27
N VAL A 88 37.49 29.66 -5.77
CA VAL A 88 38.35 28.46 -5.67
C VAL A 88 38.98 28.19 -7.03
N SER A 89 40.32 28.15 -7.03
CA SER A 89 41.17 27.79 -8.19
C SER A 89 41.02 26.31 -8.56
N THR A 90 40.88 26.03 -9.86
CA THR A 90 40.90 24.68 -10.42
C THR A 90 42.33 24.24 -10.68
N THR A 91 42.71 23.06 -10.14
CA THR A 91 43.88 22.29 -10.62
C THR A 91 43.40 21.02 -11.31
N THR A 92 43.87 20.87 -12.52
CA THR A 92 43.66 19.77 -13.47
C THR A 92 44.38 18.49 -13.06
N GLY A 93 43.76 17.35 -13.33
CA GLY A 93 44.44 16.09 -13.58
C GLY A 93 43.96 14.89 -12.77
N LEU A 94 42.97 14.14 -13.29
CA LEU A 94 42.79 12.70 -13.02
C LEU A 94 42.19 12.03 -14.26
N SER A 95 42.80 10.90 -14.66
CA SER A 95 42.41 10.03 -15.76
C SER A 95 41.00 9.43 -15.56
N PRO A 96 40.26 9.09 -16.64
CA PRO A 96 38.94 8.52 -16.56
C PRO A 96 39.00 7.09 -16.02
N SER A 97 38.52 6.89 -14.80
CA SER A 97 38.19 5.59 -14.27
C SER A 97 36.85 5.13 -14.85
N THR A 98 36.87 4.06 -15.62
CA THR A 98 35.65 3.43 -16.16
C THR A 98 34.85 2.83 -15.00
N VAL A 99 33.81 3.53 -14.56
CA VAL A 99 32.81 2.96 -13.67
C VAL A 99 31.95 1.99 -14.48
N PRO A 100 31.76 0.73 -14.06
CA PRO A 100 30.88 -0.17 -14.77
C PRO A 100 29.45 0.36 -14.77
N VAL A 101 28.87 0.48 -15.96
CA VAL A 101 27.46 0.82 -16.14
C VAL A 101 26.64 -0.27 -15.44
N SER A 102 25.97 0.09 -14.36
CA SER A 102 24.99 -0.78 -13.71
C SER A 102 23.90 -1.13 -14.71
N VAL A 103 23.80 -2.40 -15.09
CA VAL A 103 22.66 -2.94 -15.83
C VAL A 103 21.41 -2.62 -14.99
N PRO A 104 20.33 -2.04 -15.54
CA PRO A 104 19.12 -1.80 -14.79
C PRO A 104 18.63 -3.12 -14.19
N ALA A 105 18.36 -3.12 -12.88
CA ALA A 105 17.83 -4.27 -12.19
C ALA A 105 16.58 -4.77 -12.92
N ALA A 106 16.52 -6.08 -13.18
CA ALA A 106 15.37 -6.71 -13.81
C ALA A 106 14.10 -6.34 -13.01
N VAL A 107 13.01 -6.01 -13.73
CA VAL A 107 11.71 -5.75 -13.10
C VAL A 107 11.31 -6.99 -12.31
N PRO A 108 10.94 -6.87 -11.02
CA PRO A 108 10.53 -8.02 -10.21
C PRO A 108 9.41 -8.81 -10.89
N ALA A 109 9.42 -10.14 -10.76
CA ALA A 109 8.47 -11.01 -11.44
C ALA A 109 7.02 -10.84 -10.98
N GLY A 110 6.76 -10.14 -9.87
CA GLY A 110 5.44 -9.93 -9.29
C GLY A 110 4.80 -11.23 -8.77
N THR A 111 3.72 -11.10 -8.01
CA THR A 111 2.94 -12.24 -7.52
C THR A 111 1.69 -12.49 -8.37
N THR A 112 1.31 -13.77 -8.52
CA THR A 112 0.03 -14.21 -9.09
C THR A 112 -0.87 -14.86 -8.04
N ALA A 113 -0.61 -14.63 -6.75
CA ALA A 113 -1.42 -15.13 -5.65
C ALA A 113 -2.92 -14.75 -5.83
N ASN A 114 -3.82 -15.52 -5.21
CA ASN A 114 -5.27 -15.29 -5.26
C ASN A 114 -5.89 -15.28 -6.67
N GLY A 115 -5.27 -15.98 -7.63
CA GLY A 115 -5.77 -16.05 -9.00
C GLY A 115 -5.73 -14.71 -9.75
N LEU A 116 -4.79 -13.84 -9.39
CA LEU A 116 -4.56 -12.58 -10.09
C LEU A 116 -4.39 -12.79 -11.59
N PRO A 117 -5.03 -11.98 -12.44
CA PRO A 117 -5.06 -12.18 -13.89
C PRO A 117 -3.76 -11.72 -14.57
N VAL A 118 -2.93 -10.99 -13.83
CA VAL A 118 -1.61 -10.48 -14.23
C VAL A 118 -0.70 -10.48 -12.99
N PRO A 119 0.62 -10.60 -13.17
CA PRO A 119 1.55 -10.44 -12.05
C PRO A 119 1.39 -9.06 -11.40
N VAL A 120 1.36 -9.02 -10.06
CA VAL A 120 1.30 -7.79 -9.29
C VAL A 120 2.60 -7.63 -8.52
N THR A 121 3.29 -6.53 -8.75
CA THR A 121 4.47 -6.15 -7.98
C THR A 121 4.03 -5.79 -6.56
N THR A 122 4.44 -6.61 -5.61
CA THR A 122 4.05 -6.47 -4.20
C THR A 122 4.68 -5.25 -3.55
N ARG A 123 4.15 -4.86 -2.40
CA ARG A 123 4.70 -3.76 -1.59
C ARG A 123 6.17 -3.97 -1.22
N ALA A 124 6.58 -5.20 -0.98
CA ALA A 124 7.99 -5.54 -0.70
C ALA A 124 8.87 -5.37 -1.95
N GLU A 125 8.38 -5.78 -3.11
CA GLU A 125 9.12 -5.72 -4.38
C GLU A 125 9.32 -4.29 -4.87
N TRP A 126 8.33 -3.40 -4.73
CA TRP A 126 8.54 -1.99 -5.09
C TRP A 126 9.16 -1.16 -3.96
N GLY A 127 9.48 -1.78 -2.81
CA GLY A 127 10.22 -1.16 -1.72
C GLY A 127 9.39 -0.20 -0.86
N ALA A 128 8.15 -0.59 -0.48
CA ALA A 128 7.33 0.17 0.45
C ALA A 128 8.04 0.30 1.82
N ASN A 129 8.19 1.53 2.30
CA ASN A 129 8.68 1.77 3.64
C ASN A 129 7.54 1.55 4.65
N ALA A 130 7.56 0.42 5.36
CA ALA A 130 6.52 0.07 6.33
C ALA A 130 6.31 1.11 7.44
N SER A 131 7.30 1.98 7.69
CA SER A 131 7.18 3.02 8.73
C SER A 131 6.23 4.16 8.36
N TYR A 132 5.86 4.29 7.07
CA TYR A 132 4.91 5.31 6.62
C TYR A 132 3.46 4.88 6.85
N MET A 133 3.21 3.57 6.98
CA MET A 133 1.87 3.05 7.17
C MET A 133 1.45 3.17 8.64
N SER A 134 0.35 3.86 8.90
CA SER A 134 -0.21 4.06 10.25
C SER A 134 -1.55 3.36 10.44
N TRP A 135 -2.20 2.86 9.37
CA TRP A 135 -3.47 2.12 9.43
C TRP A 135 -3.29 0.67 9.02
N ASP A 136 -3.81 -0.25 9.82
CA ASP A 136 -3.93 -1.65 9.44
C ASP A 136 -4.98 -1.81 8.31
N PRO A 137 -4.81 -2.78 7.40
CA PRO A 137 -5.82 -3.10 6.42
C PRO A 137 -7.14 -3.47 7.10
N ASP A 138 -8.19 -2.79 6.72
CA ASP A 138 -9.56 -3.13 7.11
C ASP A 138 -10.31 -3.61 5.85
N TYR A 139 -10.93 -4.78 5.92
CA TYR A 139 -11.54 -5.42 4.76
C TYR A 139 -13.05 -5.32 4.86
N GLU A 140 -13.66 -4.75 3.81
CA GLU A 140 -15.11 -4.66 3.69
C GLU A 140 -15.61 -5.23 2.37
N SER A 141 -16.89 -5.62 2.37
CA SER A 141 -17.54 -6.09 1.15
C SER A 141 -17.48 -5.01 0.08
N ALA A 142 -17.03 -5.39 -1.11
CA ALA A 142 -16.87 -4.46 -2.21
C ALA A 142 -17.35 -5.08 -3.53
N GLY A 143 -18.11 -4.31 -4.29
CA GLY A 143 -18.73 -4.78 -5.52
C GLY A 143 -18.65 -3.79 -6.68
N HIS A 144 -17.83 -2.73 -6.55
CA HIS A 144 -17.58 -1.74 -7.59
C HIS A 144 -16.08 -1.48 -7.73
N VAL A 145 -15.67 -1.00 -8.88
CA VAL A 145 -14.30 -0.59 -9.20
C VAL A 145 -14.32 0.88 -9.59
N VAL A 146 -13.54 1.69 -8.89
CA VAL A 146 -13.33 3.10 -9.25
C VAL A 146 -12.00 3.23 -9.96
N VAL A 147 -12.04 3.70 -11.21
CA VAL A 147 -10.86 3.95 -12.03
C VAL A 147 -10.40 5.39 -11.83
N HIS A 148 -9.11 5.54 -11.57
CA HIS A 148 -8.43 6.82 -11.37
C HIS A 148 -7.29 7.01 -12.37
N HIS A 149 -6.76 8.21 -12.42
CA HIS A 149 -5.40 8.49 -12.86
C HIS A 149 -4.62 9.17 -11.71
N THR A 150 -3.27 9.12 -11.78
CA THR A 150 -2.45 9.80 -10.76
C THR A 150 -2.23 11.27 -11.07
N ALA A 151 -2.70 11.77 -12.21
CA ALA A 151 -2.46 13.12 -12.75
C ALA A 151 -0.96 13.54 -12.77
N GLY A 152 -0.05 12.55 -12.72
CA GLY A 152 1.39 12.75 -12.77
C GLY A 152 1.92 12.75 -14.19
N THR A 153 3.24 12.93 -14.35
CA THR A 153 3.87 12.92 -15.66
C THR A 153 3.70 11.60 -16.40
N ASN A 154 3.52 11.68 -17.73
CA ASN A 154 3.55 10.52 -18.62
C ASN A 154 4.98 10.21 -19.12
N ASN A 155 5.96 11.08 -18.83
CA ASN A 155 7.34 10.91 -19.24
C ASN A 155 8.18 10.21 -18.15
N TYR A 156 8.13 8.87 -18.14
CA TYR A 156 8.93 8.04 -17.26
C TYR A 156 9.24 6.69 -17.92
N SER A 157 10.31 6.04 -17.51
CA SER A 157 10.70 4.68 -17.92
C SER A 157 10.12 3.62 -16.99
N ALA A 158 10.09 2.35 -17.42
CA ALA A 158 9.65 1.24 -16.60
C ALA A 158 10.47 1.10 -15.31
N GLY A 159 11.78 1.39 -15.34
CA GLY A 159 12.64 1.37 -14.16
C GLY A 159 12.30 2.45 -13.13
N GLN A 160 11.56 3.49 -13.52
CA GLN A 160 11.12 4.58 -12.64
C GLN A 160 9.76 4.32 -12.00
N SER A 161 8.96 3.36 -12.50
CA SER A 161 7.60 3.11 -12.01
C SER A 161 7.55 2.86 -10.50
N ALA A 162 8.42 2.00 -9.97
CA ALA A 162 8.48 1.71 -8.54
C ALA A 162 8.83 2.95 -7.69
N SER A 163 9.68 3.85 -8.19
CA SER A 163 10.02 5.08 -7.47
C SER A 163 8.85 6.08 -7.46
N ILE A 164 8.06 6.14 -8.53
CA ILE A 164 6.84 6.94 -8.59
C ILE A 164 5.82 6.40 -7.58
N VAL A 165 5.61 5.08 -7.51
CA VAL A 165 4.72 4.46 -6.51
C VAL A 165 5.17 4.80 -5.09
N ARG A 166 6.48 4.76 -4.78
CA ARG A 166 7.02 5.20 -3.48
C ARG A 166 6.75 6.67 -3.18
N GLY A 167 6.86 7.54 -4.20
CA GLY A 167 6.54 8.96 -4.06
C GLY A 167 5.07 9.20 -3.73
N ILE A 168 4.16 8.54 -4.44
CA ILE A 168 2.72 8.58 -4.16
C ILE A 168 2.41 8.04 -2.77
N TYR A 169 3.06 6.94 -2.37
CA TYR A 169 2.90 6.37 -1.03
C TYR A 169 3.31 7.34 0.06
N TYR A 170 4.50 7.95 -0.07
CA TYR A 170 4.95 8.97 0.88
C TYR A 170 3.97 10.14 0.97
N TYR A 171 3.53 10.64 -0.18
CA TYR A 171 2.60 11.77 -0.23
C TYR A 171 1.27 11.44 0.46
N HIS A 172 0.64 10.30 0.14
CA HIS A 172 -0.63 9.91 0.75
C HIS A 172 -0.50 9.56 2.24
N ALA A 173 0.49 8.75 2.60
CA ALA A 173 0.61 8.22 3.96
C ALA A 173 1.20 9.22 4.95
N VAL A 174 2.16 10.07 4.50
CA VAL A 174 2.92 10.97 5.37
C VAL A 174 2.46 12.41 5.23
N THR A 175 2.37 12.92 3.98
CA THR A 175 2.04 14.33 3.76
C THR A 175 0.55 14.60 3.97
N LEU A 176 -0.33 13.69 3.49
CA LEU A 176 -1.78 13.82 3.65
C LEU A 176 -2.33 13.08 4.88
N ASP A 177 -1.49 12.31 5.59
CA ASP A 177 -1.86 11.54 6.78
C ASP A 177 -3.04 10.56 6.55
N TRP A 178 -3.10 9.94 5.35
CA TRP A 178 -4.13 8.95 5.02
C TRP A 178 -3.81 7.54 5.54
N GLY A 179 -2.76 7.40 6.30
CA GLY A 179 -2.35 6.16 6.95
C GLY A 179 -1.73 5.12 6.02
N ASP A 180 -1.95 5.20 4.73
CA ASP A 180 -1.33 4.37 3.67
C ASP A 180 -1.59 5.02 2.30
N ILE A 181 -1.09 4.39 1.22
CA ILE A 181 -1.42 4.80 -0.15
C ILE A 181 -2.94 4.66 -0.40
N GLY A 182 -3.57 5.65 -1.02
CA GLY A 182 -5.02 5.70 -1.17
C GLY A 182 -5.59 4.63 -2.10
N TYR A 183 -4.90 4.32 -3.20
CA TYR A 183 -5.35 3.36 -4.22
C TYR A 183 -5.06 1.91 -3.81
N ASN A 184 -5.97 0.98 -4.11
CA ASN A 184 -5.74 -0.45 -3.91
C ASN A 184 -4.67 -0.98 -4.87
N PHE A 185 -4.72 -0.55 -6.13
CA PHE A 185 -3.73 -0.90 -7.14
C PHE A 185 -3.34 0.33 -7.97
N LEU A 186 -2.11 0.33 -8.46
CA LEU A 186 -1.63 1.28 -9.47
C LEU A 186 -1.16 0.50 -10.69
N VAL A 187 -1.35 1.08 -11.88
CA VAL A 187 -0.93 0.45 -13.13
C VAL A 187 -0.11 1.47 -13.91
N ASP A 188 1.12 1.13 -14.24
CA ASP A 188 1.98 2.01 -15.04
C ASP A 188 1.62 1.94 -16.54
N LYS A 189 2.17 2.86 -17.34
CA LYS A 189 1.90 2.89 -18.78
C LYS A 189 2.43 1.65 -19.55
N PHE A 190 3.26 0.82 -18.90
CA PHE A 190 3.79 -0.42 -19.49
C PHE A 190 2.89 -1.62 -19.15
N GLY A 191 1.85 -1.42 -18.33
CA GLY A 191 0.92 -2.44 -17.91
C GLY A 191 1.34 -3.20 -16.64
N THR A 192 2.42 -2.79 -15.99
CA THR A 192 2.84 -3.35 -14.70
C THR A 192 1.85 -2.92 -13.62
N VAL A 193 1.35 -3.88 -12.85
CA VAL A 193 0.43 -3.64 -11.73
C VAL A 193 1.22 -3.66 -10.42
N PHE A 194 0.98 -2.66 -9.59
CA PHE A 194 1.57 -2.52 -8.25
C PHE A 194 0.48 -2.65 -7.19
N GLU A 195 0.74 -3.42 -6.14
CA GLU A 195 -0.08 -3.36 -4.94
C GLU A 195 0.11 -2.00 -4.27
N GLY A 196 -0.92 -1.21 -4.18
CA GLY A 196 -0.92 0.07 -3.49
C GLY A 196 -1.24 -0.09 -2.01
N ARG A 197 -2.52 0.08 -1.63
CA ARG A 197 -3.04 -0.10 -0.26
C ARG A 197 -2.69 -1.47 0.26
N SER A 198 -2.09 -1.51 1.45
CA SER A 198 -1.69 -2.74 2.11
C SER A 198 -2.84 -3.74 2.20
N GLY A 199 -2.54 -5.01 1.91
CA GLY A 199 -3.52 -6.10 1.98
C GLY A 199 -4.44 -6.22 0.77
N SER A 200 -4.31 -5.38 -0.27
CA SER A 200 -5.20 -5.45 -1.45
C SER A 200 -5.02 -6.76 -2.23
N VAL A 201 -3.79 -7.28 -2.36
CA VAL A 201 -3.52 -8.60 -2.96
C VAL A 201 -4.08 -9.73 -2.11
N ALA A 202 -4.02 -9.59 -0.79
CA ALA A 202 -4.47 -10.59 0.17
C ALA A 202 -5.99 -10.55 0.45
N ALA A 203 -6.71 -9.57 -0.09
CA ALA A 203 -8.13 -9.39 0.19
C ALA A 203 -8.94 -10.65 -0.12
N PRO A 204 -9.84 -11.09 0.78
CA PRO A 204 -10.74 -12.21 0.52
C PRO A 204 -11.65 -11.97 -0.69
N ALA A 205 -12.19 -13.03 -1.27
CA ALA A 205 -13.16 -12.92 -2.36
C ALA A 205 -14.35 -12.06 -1.94
N GLY A 206 -14.75 -11.10 -2.78
CA GLY A 206 -15.86 -10.18 -2.51
C GLY A 206 -15.58 -9.09 -1.48
N ARG A 207 -14.35 -9.01 -0.98
CA ARG A 207 -13.90 -7.96 -0.05
C ARG A 207 -12.68 -7.22 -0.61
N MET A 208 -12.45 -6.01 -0.11
CA MET A 208 -11.27 -5.22 -0.45
C MET A 208 -10.79 -4.47 0.81
N SER A 209 -9.47 -4.25 0.90
CA SER A 209 -8.90 -3.33 1.88
C SER A 209 -9.46 -1.93 1.62
N ILE A 210 -10.08 -1.31 2.64
CA ILE A 210 -10.69 0.02 2.49
C ILE A 210 -9.60 1.01 2.10
N GLY A 211 -9.76 1.62 0.93
CA GLY A 211 -8.84 2.62 0.39
C GLY A 211 -9.09 4.04 0.94
N ALA A 212 -8.34 5.00 0.40
CA ALA A 212 -8.57 6.42 0.57
C ALA A 212 -8.50 7.11 -0.80
N HIS A 213 -9.28 6.61 -1.77
CA HIS A 213 -9.21 7.02 -3.19
C HIS A 213 -10.47 7.73 -3.70
N ALA A 214 -11.62 7.53 -3.04
CA ALA A 214 -12.88 8.15 -3.44
C ALA A 214 -13.73 8.42 -2.19
N ARG A 215 -13.67 9.63 -1.67
CA ARG A 215 -14.44 10.03 -0.49
C ARG A 215 -15.91 9.70 -0.67
N GLY A 216 -16.52 9.20 0.37
CA GLY A 216 -17.92 8.75 0.38
C GLY A 216 -18.11 7.30 -0.02
N VAL A 217 -17.25 6.72 -0.86
CA VAL A 217 -17.41 5.36 -1.39
C VAL A 217 -16.14 4.49 -1.31
N ASN A 218 -15.15 4.88 -0.51
CA ASN A 218 -13.95 4.05 -0.26
C ASN A 218 -14.33 2.64 0.21
N THR A 219 -15.31 2.55 1.13
CA THR A 219 -15.92 1.29 1.52
C THR A 219 -16.91 0.85 0.42
N GLY A 220 -16.80 -0.37 -0.04
CA GLY A 220 -17.64 -0.92 -1.10
C GLY A 220 -17.00 -0.90 -2.50
N THR A 221 -15.79 -0.34 -2.63
CA THR A 221 -15.09 -0.21 -3.91
C THR A 221 -13.63 -0.66 -3.85
N MET A 222 -13.11 -1.07 -5.01
CA MET A 222 -11.69 -1.23 -5.29
C MET A 222 -11.22 -0.01 -6.12
N GLY A 223 -10.26 0.75 -5.61
CA GLY A 223 -9.63 1.84 -6.36
C GLY A 223 -8.44 1.34 -7.17
N ILE A 224 -8.44 1.59 -8.49
CA ILE A 224 -7.33 1.28 -9.37
C ILE A 224 -6.91 2.53 -10.13
N SER A 225 -5.63 2.93 -10.03
CA SER A 225 -5.13 4.18 -10.60
C SER A 225 -4.18 3.93 -11.76
N MET A 226 -4.46 4.55 -12.89
CA MET A 226 -3.55 4.63 -14.03
C MET A 226 -2.45 5.66 -13.74
N MET A 227 -1.19 5.26 -13.73
CA MET A 227 -0.06 6.16 -13.49
C MET A 227 0.17 7.05 -14.72
N GLY A 228 0.00 8.35 -14.55
CA GLY A 228 0.08 9.38 -15.60
C GLY A 228 -1.07 10.36 -15.55
N ASP A 229 -1.06 11.35 -16.43
CA ASP A 229 -2.16 12.28 -16.68
C ASP A 229 -2.85 11.94 -18.00
N TYR A 230 -4.13 11.63 -17.91
CA TYR A 230 -4.96 11.23 -19.06
C TYR A 230 -6.09 12.23 -19.35
N SER A 231 -5.84 13.48 -19.03
CA SER A 231 -6.73 14.61 -19.36
C SER A 231 -6.82 14.80 -20.88
N THR A 232 -5.68 14.73 -21.58
CA THR A 232 -5.57 15.01 -23.03
C THR A 232 -4.93 13.89 -23.86
N VAL A 233 -4.21 12.96 -23.21
CA VAL A 233 -3.56 11.84 -23.89
C VAL A 233 -4.22 10.51 -23.52
N SER A 234 -4.12 9.51 -24.42
CA SER A 234 -4.68 8.19 -24.15
C SER A 234 -3.77 7.35 -23.26
N PRO A 235 -4.32 6.62 -22.27
CA PRO A 235 -3.61 5.50 -21.66
C PRO A 235 -3.16 4.50 -22.73
N SER A 236 -2.06 3.80 -22.51
CA SER A 236 -1.59 2.75 -23.40
C SER A 236 -2.53 1.51 -23.37
N ASP A 237 -2.49 0.74 -24.45
CA ASP A 237 -3.26 -0.52 -24.51
C ASP A 237 -2.82 -1.52 -23.44
N ALA A 238 -1.52 -1.55 -23.10
CA ALA A 238 -0.98 -2.38 -22.02
C ALA A 238 -1.59 -2.00 -20.66
N GLN A 239 -1.66 -0.69 -20.37
CA GLN A 239 -2.25 -0.17 -19.15
C GLN A 239 -3.75 -0.46 -19.09
N LEU A 240 -4.50 -0.18 -20.16
CA LEU A 240 -5.94 -0.46 -20.25
C LEU A 240 -6.23 -1.96 -20.10
N SER A 241 -5.37 -2.82 -20.69
CA SER A 241 -5.46 -4.28 -20.55
C SER A 241 -5.34 -4.71 -19.10
N SER A 242 -4.32 -4.22 -18.40
CA SER A 242 -4.10 -4.59 -17.00
C SER A 242 -5.21 -4.06 -16.09
N VAL A 243 -5.64 -2.80 -16.25
CA VAL A 243 -6.77 -2.24 -15.48
C VAL A 243 -8.05 -3.05 -15.68
N GLY A 244 -8.39 -3.37 -16.93
CA GLY A 244 -9.60 -4.15 -17.25
C GLY A 244 -9.54 -5.57 -16.69
N LYS A 245 -8.39 -6.24 -16.81
CA LYS A 245 -8.18 -7.58 -16.23
C LYS A 245 -8.33 -7.58 -14.70
N MET A 246 -7.69 -6.63 -14.03
CA MET A 246 -7.79 -6.49 -12.56
C MET A 246 -9.23 -6.20 -12.12
N ALA A 247 -9.95 -5.32 -12.83
CA ALA A 247 -11.36 -5.03 -12.55
C ALA A 247 -12.24 -6.27 -12.73
N GLY A 248 -12.04 -7.00 -13.81
CA GLY A 248 -12.78 -8.25 -14.08
C GLY A 248 -12.48 -9.34 -13.04
N TRP A 249 -11.22 -9.55 -12.69
CA TRP A 249 -10.80 -10.47 -11.63
C TRP A 249 -11.49 -10.16 -10.31
N PHE A 250 -11.45 -8.90 -9.89
CA PHE A 250 -12.02 -8.48 -8.61
C PHE A 250 -13.53 -8.74 -8.56
N LEU A 251 -14.29 -8.25 -9.56
CA LEU A 251 -15.74 -8.38 -9.57
C LEU A 251 -16.21 -9.84 -9.68
N LYS A 252 -15.52 -10.67 -10.48
CA LYS A 252 -15.87 -12.09 -10.63
C LYS A 252 -15.56 -12.91 -9.38
N ARG A 253 -14.46 -12.61 -8.69
CA ARG A 253 -14.18 -13.19 -7.37
C ARG A 253 -15.27 -12.84 -6.34
N ALA A 254 -15.93 -11.69 -6.49
CA ALA A 254 -17.08 -11.29 -5.68
C ALA A 254 -18.40 -12.00 -6.08
N GLY A 255 -18.35 -12.95 -7.01
CA GLY A 255 -19.53 -13.65 -7.52
C GLY A 255 -20.38 -12.80 -8.47
N ILE A 256 -19.88 -11.68 -8.97
CA ILE A 256 -20.61 -10.76 -9.86
C ILE A 256 -20.45 -11.25 -11.30
N SER A 257 -21.53 -11.81 -11.86
CA SER A 257 -21.55 -12.35 -13.23
C SER A 257 -21.60 -11.23 -14.28
N ASP A 258 -22.39 -10.19 -14.06
CA ASP A 258 -22.43 -9.01 -14.94
C ASP A 258 -21.53 -7.90 -14.40
N VAL A 259 -20.26 -7.95 -14.77
CA VAL A 259 -19.24 -6.96 -14.37
C VAL A 259 -19.41 -5.61 -15.07
N THR A 260 -20.25 -5.52 -16.10
CA THR A 260 -20.54 -4.28 -16.85
C THR A 260 -21.87 -3.64 -16.48
N GLY A 261 -22.66 -4.32 -15.67
CA GLY A 261 -23.98 -3.87 -15.21
C GLY A 261 -23.92 -2.75 -14.18
N TRP A 262 -25.09 -2.38 -13.72
CA TRP A 262 -25.32 -1.37 -12.69
C TRP A 262 -25.73 -2.01 -11.39
N ALA A 263 -25.37 -1.40 -10.26
CA ALA A 263 -25.82 -1.83 -8.94
C ALA A 263 -25.84 -0.67 -7.94
N GLY A 264 -26.48 -0.91 -6.79
CA GLY A 264 -26.45 0.01 -5.67
C GLY A 264 -25.06 0.11 -5.06
N LEU A 265 -24.56 1.32 -4.90
CA LEU A 265 -23.34 1.67 -4.18
C LEU A 265 -23.74 2.53 -2.98
N HIS A 266 -23.40 2.08 -1.77
CA HIS A 266 -23.71 2.80 -0.53
C HIS A 266 -22.73 3.97 -0.34
N VAL A 267 -23.25 5.12 0.03
CA VAL A 267 -22.47 6.35 0.32
C VAL A 267 -22.28 6.46 1.84
N TRP A 268 -21.05 6.34 2.29
CA TRP A 268 -20.69 6.33 3.71
C TRP A 268 -20.43 7.73 4.27
N THR A 269 -19.92 8.63 3.45
CA THR A 269 -19.61 10.02 3.84
C THR A 269 -20.10 10.95 2.76
N THR A 270 -20.70 12.06 3.14
CA THR A 270 -21.18 13.06 2.18
C THR A 270 -20.02 13.67 1.41
N GLU A 271 -20.11 13.60 0.09
CA GLU A 271 -19.26 14.26 -0.89
C GLU A 271 -20.18 14.77 -2.02
N ARG A 272 -20.14 14.13 -3.20
CA ARG A 272 -21.08 14.42 -4.29
C ARG A 272 -22.51 13.92 -4.01
N TYR A 273 -22.64 12.88 -3.21
CA TYR A 273 -23.90 12.28 -2.77
C TYR A 273 -24.01 12.28 -1.25
N GLN A 274 -25.24 12.23 -0.75
CA GLN A 274 -25.51 12.27 0.69
C GLN A 274 -25.11 10.96 1.38
N ALA A 275 -24.44 11.04 2.52
CA ALA A 275 -24.16 9.88 3.37
C ALA A 275 -25.47 9.15 3.75
N GLY A 276 -25.39 7.82 3.81
CA GLY A 276 -26.55 6.93 4.06
C GLY A 276 -27.39 6.63 2.82
N SER A 277 -27.17 7.33 1.69
CA SER A 277 -27.88 7.02 0.44
C SER A 277 -27.26 5.80 -0.26
N THR A 278 -28.06 5.17 -1.11
CA THR A 278 -27.59 4.15 -2.07
C THR A 278 -27.81 4.68 -3.48
N ILE A 279 -26.73 4.86 -4.21
CA ILE A 279 -26.74 5.37 -5.58
C ILE A 279 -26.60 4.24 -6.60
N SER A 280 -27.30 4.31 -7.72
CA SER A 280 -27.14 3.36 -8.81
C SER A 280 -25.92 3.75 -9.64
N MET A 281 -24.92 2.88 -9.72
CA MET A 281 -23.66 3.11 -10.45
C MET A 281 -23.26 1.90 -11.29
N PRO A 282 -22.54 2.11 -12.42
CA PRO A 282 -21.90 1.01 -13.12
C PRO A 282 -20.92 0.30 -12.19
N ARG A 283 -20.77 -1.02 -12.32
CA ARG A 283 -19.79 -1.81 -11.56
C ARG A 283 -18.35 -1.32 -11.75
N ILE A 284 -18.03 -0.74 -12.89
CA ILE A 284 -16.75 -0.10 -13.20
C ILE A 284 -17.04 1.34 -13.58
N LEU A 285 -16.58 2.28 -12.77
CA LEU A 285 -16.87 3.71 -12.90
C LEU A 285 -15.60 4.54 -12.79
N GLY A 286 -15.65 5.81 -13.17
CA GLY A 286 -14.57 6.76 -12.97
C GLY A 286 -14.75 7.54 -11.67
N HIS A 287 -13.68 8.06 -11.10
CA HIS A 287 -13.75 8.85 -9.87
C HIS A 287 -14.73 10.05 -9.98
N ARG A 288 -14.79 10.72 -11.14
CA ARG A 288 -15.72 11.83 -11.39
C ARG A 288 -17.21 11.46 -11.29
N ASP A 289 -17.55 10.19 -11.33
CA ASP A 289 -18.93 9.75 -11.18
C ASP A 289 -19.41 9.87 -9.73
N VAL A 290 -18.48 9.83 -8.77
CA VAL A 290 -18.77 9.83 -7.32
C VAL A 290 -18.13 10.97 -6.55
N GLY A 291 -17.18 11.71 -7.13
CA GLY A 291 -16.49 12.86 -6.53
C GLY A 291 -16.57 14.11 -7.42
N TYR A 292 -16.27 15.27 -6.85
CA TYR A 292 -16.11 16.54 -7.58
C TYR A 292 -14.67 16.64 -8.12
N THR A 293 -14.38 15.91 -9.18
CA THR A 293 -13.05 15.84 -9.77
C THR A 293 -13.13 15.59 -11.28
N THR A 294 -12.06 15.87 -12.03
CA THR A 294 -11.91 15.52 -13.45
C THR A 294 -11.31 14.12 -13.64
N CYS A 295 -10.85 13.48 -12.56
CA CYS A 295 -10.27 12.13 -12.57
C CYS A 295 -11.24 11.09 -13.17
N PRO A 296 -10.80 10.17 -14.03
CA PRO A 296 -9.43 9.82 -14.45
C PRO A 296 -8.91 10.57 -15.69
N GLY A 297 -9.23 11.84 -15.84
CA GLY A 297 -8.95 12.67 -17.02
C GLY A 297 -9.97 12.44 -18.14
N ASN A 298 -10.18 13.40 -19.05
CA ASN A 298 -11.23 13.29 -20.05
C ASN A 298 -11.01 12.14 -21.03
N VAL A 299 -9.77 11.94 -21.48
CA VAL A 299 -9.43 10.83 -22.36
C VAL A 299 -9.42 9.52 -21.60
N GLY A 300 -8.89 9.48 -20.36
CA GLY A 300 -8.94 8.29 -19.49
C GLY A 300 -10.39 7.85 -19.24
N TYR A 301 -11.28 8.78 -18.96
CA TYR A 301 -12.71 8.49 -18.75
C TYR A 301 -13.37 7.92 -20.00
N SER A 302 -13.05 8.43 -21.20
CA SER A 302 -13.57 7.90 -22.46
C SER A 302 -13.20 6.43 -22.70
N LYS A 303 -12.14 5.92 -22.03
CA LYS A 303 -11.69 4.52 -22.14
C LYS A 303 -12.38 3.55 -21.17
N LEU A 304 -13.29 4.01 -20.32
CA LEU A 304 -14.04 3.12 -19.43
C LEU A 304 -14.82 2.03 -20.19
N GLY A 305 -15.31 2.33 -21.39
CA GLY A 305 -15.94 1.33 -22.26
C GLY A 305 -14.98 0.19 -22.62
N THR A 306 -13.75 0.52 -22.99
CA THR A 306 -12.67 -0.46 -23.28
C THR A 306 -12.32 -1.27 -22.03
N ILE A 307 -12.15 -0.62 -20.88
CA ILE A 307 -11.87 -1.29 -19.60
C ILE A 307 -12.98 -2.27 -19.24
N ARG A 308 -14.27 -1.88 -19.39
CA ARG A 308 -15.43 -2.75 -19.16
C ARG A 308 -15.46 -3.95 -20.12
N ALA A 309 -15.15 -3.74 -21.40
CA ALA A 309 -15.08 -4.82 -22.38
C ALA A 309 -14.00 -5.85 -22.02
N ILE A 310 -12.80 -5.40 -21.60
CA ILE A 310 -11.72 -6.27 -21.15
C ILE A 310 -12.13 -7.01 -19.87
N ALA A 311 -12.73 -6.33 -18.89
CA ALA A 311 -13.22 -6.93 -17.66
C ALA A 311 -14.26 -8.02 -17.92
N LYS A 312 -15.18 -7.80 -18.87
CA LYS A 312 -16.18 -8.78 -19.30
C LYS A 312 -15.51 -10.01 -19.92
N ALA A 313 -14.56 -9.80 -20.83
CA ALA A 313 -13.83 -10.86 -21.51
C ALA A 313 -12.99 -11.73 -20.57
N GLN A 314 -12.53 -11.17 -19.44
CA GLN A 314 -11.70 -11.87 -18.46
C GLN A 314 -12.30 -13.20 -17.95
N GLY A 315 -13.58 -13.47 -18.09
CA GLY A 315 -14.20 -14.70 -17.63
C GLY A 315 -14.82 -15.56 -18.72
N SER A 316 -14.64 -15.17 -19.97
CA SER A 316 -15.12 -15.92 -21.16
C SER A 316 -14.03 -16.81 -21.75
N SER A 317 -12.83 -16.78 -21.21
CA SER A 317 -11.78 -17.71 -21.64
C SER A 317 -12.03 -19.07 -21.01
N PRO A 318 -12.12 -20.15 -21.81
CA PRO A 318 -11.96 -21.49 -21.27
C PRO A 318 -10.60 -21.53 -20.59
N GLN A 319 -10.52 -22.18 -19.46
CA GLN A 319 -9.28 -22.50 -18.77
C GLN A 319 -8.41 -23.33 -19.71
N GLY A 320 -7.61 -22.67 -20.52
CA GLY A 320 -6.82 -23.32 -21.58
C GLY A 320 -6.02 -22.31 -22.38
N GLY A 321 -5.06 -21.69 -21.72
CA GLY A 321 -4.03 -20.87 -22.32
C GLY A 321 -2.83 -20.89 -21.43
N SER A 322 -1.82 -21.64 -21.86
CA SER A 322 -0.53 -21.86 -21.23
C SER A 322 0.15 -20.55 -20.80
N SER A 323 -0.21 -20.03 -19.61
CA SER A 323 0.73 -19.30 -18.80
C SER A 323 1.42 -20.36 -17.94
N SER A 324 2.73 -20.43 -17.96
CA SER A 324 3.52 -21.32 -17.12
C SER A 324 2.90 -21.33 -15.71
N ALA A 325 2.30 -22.47 -15.34
CA ALA A 325 1.82 -22.71 -14.00
C ALA A 325 2.99 -22.36 -13.06
N PRO A 326 2.73 -21.71 -11.90
CA PRO A 326 3.78 -21.55 -10.91
C PRO A 326 4.41 -22.94 -10.73
N SER A 327 5.73 -23.01 -10.87
CA SER A 327 6.46 -24.27 -10.85
C SER A 327 6.07 -25.04 -9.59
N THR A 328 5.19 -26.04 -9.74
CA THR A 328 4.97 -26.97 -8.65
C THR A 328 6.28 -27.64 -8.39
N VAL A 329 6.78 -27.51 -7.18
CA VAL A 329 8.01 -28.20 -6.83
C VAL A 329 7.77 -29.72 -6.90
N PRO A 330 8.81 -30.53 -7.23
CA PRO A 330 8.70 -31.98 -7.21
C PRO A 330 8.11 -32.50 -5.90
N GLN A 331 7.38 -33.61 -5.97
CA GLN A 331 6.72 -34.20 -4.79
C GLN A 331 7.71 -34.68 -3.72
N ASP A 332 8.93 -34.96 -4.09
CA ASP A 332 10.06 -35.33 -3.23
C ASP A 332 10.82 -34.12 -2.67
N HIS A 333 10.47 -32.89 -3.08
CA HIS A 333 11.06 -31.69 -2.50
C HIS A 333 10.90 -31.69 -0.96
N PRO A 334 11.95 -31.42 -0.18
CA PRO A 334 11.92 -31.51 1.28
C PRO A 334 10.73 -30.76 1.93
N GLY A 335 10.39 -29.59 1.40
CA GLY A 335 9.24 -28.81 1.86
C GLY A 335 7.89 -29.43 1.51
N ALA A 336 7.76 -30.08 0.34
CA ALA A 336 6.54 -30.79 -0.03
C ALA A 336 6.32 -32.02 0.85
N VAL A 337 7.40 -32.75 1.15
CA VAL A 337 7.37 -33.89 2.10
C VAL A 337 7.01 -33.42 3.49
N ALA A 338 7.62 -32.33 3.98
CA ALA A 338 7.37 -31.79 5.31
C ALA A 338 5.93 -31.30 5.49
N LEU A 339 5.37 -30.57 4.48
CA LEU A 339 3.96 -30.12 4.53
C LEU A 339 3.01 -31.30 4.59
N ARG A 340 3.19 -32.34 3.76
CA ARG A 340 2.37 -33.55 3.80
C ARG A 340 2.46 -34.28 5.15
N GLY A 341 3.68 -34.40 5.68
CA GLY A 341 3.92 -35.07 6.97
C GLY A 341 3.25 -34.35 8.15
N ALA A 342 3.11 -33.04 8.06
CA ALA A 342 2.52 -32.21 9.10
C ALA A 342 0.98 -32.11 9.04
N LEU A 343 0.32 -32.58 7.97
CA LEU A 343 -1.14 -32.47 7.79
C LEU A 343 -1.93 -33.23 8.86
N GLY A 344 -1.47 -34.41 9.30
CA GLY A 344 -2.17 -35.20 10.31
C GLY A 344 -2.41 -34.43 11.62
N ALA A 345 -1.43 -33.65 12.05
CA ALA A 345 -1.53 -32.81 13.25
C ALA A 345 -2.30 -31.49 12.99
N ASN A 346 -2.57 -31.14 11.73
CA ASN A 346 -3.19 -29.90 11.30
C ASN A 346 -4.45 -30.14 10.46
N GLY A 347 -5.23 -31.18 10.75
CA GLY A 347 -6.44 -31.54 10.00
C GLY A 347 -7.48 -30.43 9.86
N TRP A 348 -7.43 -29.42 10.71
CA TRP A 348 -8.26 -28.22 10.66
C TRP A 348 -8.07 -27.40 9.38
N ILE A 349 -6.92 -27.55 8.67
CA ILE A 349 -6.60 -26.79 7.47
C ILE A 349 -7.44 -27.20 6.26
N GLY A 350 -8.03 -28.40 6.27
CA GLY A 350 -8.83 -28.92 5.17
C GLY A 350 -8.02 -29.53 4.03
N ALA A 351 -8.68 -29.81 2.91
CA ALA A 351 -8.06 -30.38 1.74
C ALA A 351 -7.17 -29.36 0.99
N ALA A 352 -6.14 -29.86 0.32
CA ALA A 352 -5.27 -29.00 -0.50
C ALA A 352 -6.04 -28.48 -1.74
N THR A 353 -5.96 -27.18 -1.96
CA THR A 353 -6.58 -26.48 -3.10
C THR A 353 -5.56 -26.07 -4.17
N SER A 354 -4.27 -26.25 -3.90
CA SER A 354 -3.19 -26.05 -4.86
C SER A 354 -2.12 -27.15 -4.77
N GLY A 355 -1.26 -27.25 -5.79
CA GLY A 355 0.03 -27.92 -5.68
C GLY A 355 0.99 -27.15 -4.76
N VAL A 356 2.09 -27.79 -4.36
CA VAL A 356 3.17 -27.12 -3.61
C VAL A 356 3.95 -26.22 -4.55
N GLN A 357 4.13 -24.97 -4.17
CA GLN A 357 4.73 -23.91 -4.98
C GLN A 357 6.02 -23.42 -4.33
N ALA A 358 7.00 -23.03 -5.16
CA ALA A 358 8.22 -22.41 -4.67
C ALA A 358 7.92 -21.04 -4.01
N SER A 359 8.70 -20.71 -3.01
CA SER A 359 8.60 -19.46 -2.25
C SER A 359 9.97 -18.85 -2.03
N ALA A 360 10.04 -17.68 -1.41
CA ALA A 360 11.28 -16.98 -1.13
C ALA A 360 12.22 -17.79 -0.22
N LYS A 361 13.50 -17.47 -0.24
CA LYS A 361 14.55 -18.05 0.62
C LYS A 361 14.60 -19.60 0.57
N GLY A 362 14.31 -20.19 -0.60
CA GLY A 362 14.29 -21.64 -0.78
C GLY A 362 13.14 -22.36 -0.07
N GLY A 363 12.12 -21.61 0.35
CA GLY A 363 10.92 -22.17 0.94
C GLY A 363 9.89 -22.61 -0.09
N VAL A 364 8.79 -23.19 0.41
CA VAL A 364 7.61 -23.54 -0.39
C VAL A 364 6.33 -23.20 0.38
N PHE A 365 5.21 -23.13 -0.33
CA PHE A 365 3.87 -23.01 0.26
C PHE A 365 2.86 -23.85 -0.52
N GLN A 366 1.74 -24.15 0.14
CA GLN A 366 0.60 -24.84 -0.45
C GLN A 366 -0.70 -24.28 0.14
N SER A 367 -1.67 -23.97 -0.72
CA SER A 367 -2.99 -23.50 -0.29
C SER A 367 -3.89 -24.68 0.07
N PHE A 368 -4.74 -24.47 1.08
CA PHE A 368 -5.73 -25.39 1.60
C PHE A 368 -7.08 -24.68 1.74
N GLU A 369 -8.15 -25.43 2.05
CA GLU A 369 -9.50 -24.88 2.22
C GLU A 369 -9.59 -23.79 3.30
N HIS A 370 -8.83 -23.94 4.39
CA HIS A 370 -8.90 -23.05 5.54
C HIS A 370 -7.60 -22.31 5.86
N GLY A 371 -6.67 -22.23 4.90
CA GLY A 371 -5.43 -21.48 5.08
C GLY A 371 -4.32 -21.90 4.14
N VAL A 372 -3.08 -21.66 4.55
CA VAL A 372 -1.89 -21.93 3.75
C VAL A 372 -0.82 -22.59 4.60
N GLY A 373 -0.25 -23.68 4.11
CA GLY A 373 0.94 -24.32 4.68
C GLY A 373 2.19 -23.68 4.10
N TYR A 374 3.13 -23.33 4.93
CA TYR A 374 4.44 -22.79 4.58
C TYR A 374 5.54 -23.69 5.11
N TRP A 375 6.60 -23.80 4.35
CA TRP A 375 7.82 -24.44 4.80
C TRP A 375 9.03 -23.62 4.36
N SER A 376 10.00 -23.49 5.24
CA SER A 376 11.34 -23.05 4.90
C SER A 376 12.39 -23.94 5.58
N PRO A 377 13.65 -23.98 5.09
CA PRO A 377 14.72 -24.72 5.77
C PRO A 377 14.93 -24.29 7.23
N ALA A 378 14.62 -23.01 7.55
CA ALA A 378 14.83 -22.43 8.87
C ALA A 378 13.65 -22.66 9.85
N THR A 379 12.43 -22.80 9.35
CA THR A 379 11.23 -22.82 10.21
C THR A 379 10.46 -24.14 10.19
N GLY A 380 10.77 -25.05 9.26
CA GLY A 380 9.99 -26.26 9.03
C GLY A 380 8.58 -25.96 8.50
N ALA A 381 7.72 -26.99 8.51
CA ALA A 381 6.33 -26.86 8.04
C ALA A 381 5.45 -26.21 9.12
N GLN A 382 4.78 -25.13 8.76
CA GLN A 382 3.88 -24.38 9.60
C GLN A 382 2.60 -24.04 8.82
N PHE A 383 1.46 -23.97 9.50
CA PHE A 383 0.18 -23.65 8.91
C PHE A 383 -0.37 -22.35 9.47
N VAL A 384 -0.89 -21.50 8.59
CA VAL A 384 -1.49 -20.21 8.93
C VAL A 384 -2.91 -20.19 8.38
N GLY A 385 -3.88 -20.01 9.26
CA GLY A 385 -5.29 -19.84 8.92
C GLY A 385 -5.78 -18.43 9.22
N GLU A 386 -7.07 -18.20 8.94
CA GLU A 386 -7.71 -16.94 9.30
C GLU A 386 -7.89 -16.83 10.84
N PRO A 387 -7.87 -15.63 11.41
CA PRO A 387 -7.68 -14.32 10.76
C PRO A 387 -6.22 -13.91 10.56
N VAL A 388 -5.26 -14.73 10.96
CA VAL A 388 -3.82 -14.41 10.93
C VAL A 388 -3.31 -14.30 9.51
N LEU A 389 -3.78 -15.17 8.61
CA LEU A 389 -3.34 -15.21 7.22
C LEU A 389 -3.58 -13.86 6.51
N SER A 390 -4.80 -13.32 6.63
CA SER A 390 -5.15 -12.02 6.06
C SER A 390 -4.35 -10.88 6.70
N ALA A 391 -4.24 -10.86 8.03
CA ALA A 391 -3.49 -9.84 8.73
C ALA A 391 -1.98 -9.89 8.41
N TRP A 392 -1.41 -11.10 8.27
CA TRP A 392 -0.01 -11.29 7.88
C TRP A 392 0.26 -10.90 6.41
N GLY A 393 -0.74 -11.06 5.53
CA GLY A 393 -0.70 -10.57 4.16
C GLY A 393 -0.39 -9.08 4.08
N ALA A 394 -0.93 -8.29 5.01
CA ALA A 394 -0.64 -6.86 5.14
C ALA A 394 0.84 -6.53 5.47
N TYR A 395 1.60 -7.49 5.97
CA TYR A 395 3.04 -7.40 6.22
C TYR A 395 3.88 -8.04 5.11
N GLY A 396 3.28 -8.40 3.96
CA GLY A 396 3.98 -8.97 2.80
C GLY A 396 4.28 -10.46 2.92
N TYR A 397 3.52 -11.19 3.73
CA TYR A 397 3.70 -12.64 3.99
C TYR A 397 5.15 -12.99 4.38
N GLN A 398 5.68 -14.11 3.91
CA GLN A 398 7.03 -14.60 4.19
C GLN A 398 8.16 -13.74 3.60
N THR A 399 7.84 -12.85 2.66
CA THR A 399 8.81 -11.90 2.07
C THR A 399 8.87 -10.57 2.81
N GLY A 400 7.84 -10.27 3.62
CA GLY A 400 7.73 -9.04 4.38
C GLY A 400 8.45 -9.07 5.72
N SER A 401 8.21 -8.05 6.54
CA SER A 401 8.92 -7.82 7.80
C SER A 401 8.71 -8.92 8.85
N MET A 402 7.60 -9.66 8.76
CA MET A 402 7.31 -10.75 9.69
C MET A 402 8.01 -12.07 9.31
N GLY A 403 8.40 -12.24 8.03
CA GLY A 403 9.06 -13.46 7.55
C GLY A 403 8.16 -14.71 7.65
N TYR A 404 8.77 -15.89 7.64
CA TYR A 404 8.07 -17.16 7.72
C TYR A 404 7.45 -17.42 9.10
N PRO A 405 6.31 -18.14 9.18
CA PRO A 405 5.79 -18.64 10.45
C PRO A 405 6.73 -19.66 11.08
N ARG A 406 6.93 -19.56 12.39
CA ARG A 406 7.79 -20.46 13.20
C ARG A 406 6.99 -21.36 14.15
N SER A 407 5.70 -21.11 14.28
CA SER A 407 4.80 -21.97 15.06
C SER A 407 3.43 -22.08 14.39
N GLY A 408 2.63 -23.05 14.80
CA GLY A 408 1.17 -22.99 14.62
C GLY A 408 0.53 -21.97 15.56
N GLY A 409 -0.79 -21.80 15.47
CA GLY A 409 -1.57 -20.97 16.38
C GLY A 409 -1.64 -21.63 17.77
N VAL A 410 -1.19 -20.94 18.81
CA VAL A 410 -1.14 -21.42 20.20
C VAL A 410 -2.17 -20.67 21.03
N VAL A 411 -2.85 -21.36 21.95
CA VAL A 411 -3.76 -20.76 22.92
C VAL A 411 -2.94 -20.12 24.05
N GLY A 412 -3.19 -18.85 24.30
CA GLY A 412 -2.55 -18.05 25.34
C GLY A 412 -3.50 -17.71 26.49
N VAL A 413 -3.12 -16.73 27.29
CA VAL A 413 -3.84 -16.31 28.50
C VAL A 413 -5.24 -15.79 28.18
N GLY A 414 -6.23 -16.19 28.99
CA GLY A 414 -7.60 -15.71 28.86
C GLY A 414 -8.28 -16.02 27.53
N GLY A 415 -7.90 -17.14 26.88
CA GLY A 415 -8.45 -17.54 25.59
C GLY A 415 -7.90 -16.76 24.41
N SER A 416 -6.89 -15.92 24.61
CA SER A 416 -6.14 -15.33 23.50
C SER A 416 -5.44 -16.41 22.68
N ARG A 417 -5.00 -16.04 21.49
CA ARG A 417 -4.18 -16.89 20.63
C ARG A 417 -2.98 -16.10 20.14
N HIS A 418 -1.90 -16.80 19.86
CA HIS A 418 -0.73 -16.19 19.24
C HIS A 418 -0.09 -17.16 18.24
N GLN A 419 0.64 -16.60 17.28
CA GLN A 419 1.44 -17.33 16.31
C GLN A 419 2.77 -16.59 16.11
N ILE A 420 3.87 -17.34 16.19
CA ILE A 420 5.23 -16.79 16.12
C ILE A 420 5.68 -16.80 14.65
N PHE A 421 6.34 -15.70 14.25
CA PHE A 421 6.97 -15.51 12.96
C PHE A 421 8.47 -15.18 13.15
N GLU A 422 9.25 -15.18 12.06
CA GLU A 422 10.68 -14.81 12.13
C GLU A 422 10.88 -13.39 12.68
N GLY A 423 10.02 -12.45 12.31
CA GLY A 423 10.14 -11.01 12.63
C GLY A 423 9.32 -10.56 13.83
N GLY A 424 8.44 -11.40 14.41
CA GLY A 424 7.56 -10.98 15.50
C GLY A 424 6.50 -12.00 15.87
N ILE A 425 5.45 -11.55 16.53
CA ILE A 425 4.37 -12.41 17.00
C ILE A 425 3.02 -11.79 16.66
N ALA A 426 2.10 -12.59 16.13
CA ALA A 426 0.70 -12.24 15.96
C ALA A 426 -0.08 -12.61 17.21
N TYR A 427 -0.89 -11.71 17.76
CA TYR A 427 -1.82 -11.94 18.86
C TYR A 427 -3.24 -11.60 18.46
N TRP A 428 -4.21 -12.42 18.89
CA TRP A 428 -5.63 -12.13 18.68
C TRP A 428 -6.51 -12.83 19.73
N ARG A 429 -7.75 -12.36 19.86
CA ARG A 429 -8.83 -13.11 20.52
C ARG A 429 -9.78 -13.67 19.48
N PRO A 430 -10.44 -14.82 19.70
CA PRO A 430 -11.48 -15.29 18.79
C PRO A 430 -12.52 -14.18 18.50
N GLY A 431 -12.76 -13.92 17.21
CA GLY A 431 -13.63 -12.83 16.75
C GLY A 431 -13.06 -11.42 16.82
N GLY A 432 -11.84 -11.25 17.35
CA GLY A 432 -11.15 -9.96 17.43
C GLY A 432 -10.11 -9.74 16.33
N ARG A 433 -9.55 -8.54 16.29
CA ARG A 433 -8.45 -8.17 15.39
C ARG A 433 -7.17 -8.91 15.74
N VAL A 434 -6.34 -9.15 14.70
CA VAL A 434 -4.97 -9.64 14.89
C VAL A 434 -4.05 -8.44 15.04
N SER A 435 -3.25 -8.43 16.10
CA SER A 435 -2.22 -7.42 16.35
C SER A 435 -0.84 -8.05 16.23
N PHE A 436 0.00 -7.50 15.36
CA PHE A 436 1.40 -7.89 15.29
C PHE A 436 2.24 -7.04 16.23
N ILE A 437 3.15 -7.69 16.94
CA ILE A 437 4.13 -7.05 17.81
C ILE A 437 5.53 -7.49 17.39
N HIS A 438 6.43 -6.54 17.21
CA HIS A 438 7.78 -6.80 16.70
C HIS A 438 8.79 -5.75 17.16
N GLY A 439 10.08 -5.98 16.87
CA GLY A 439 11.15 -5.02 17.12
C GLY A 439 11.26 -4.57 18.57
N SER A 440 11.57 -3.30 18.79
CA SER A 440 11.83 -2.73 20.12
C SER A 440 10.62 -2.80 21.06
N ILE A 441 9.39 -2.68 20.52
CA ILE A 441 8.17 -2.80 21.32
C ILE A 441 8.02 -4.23 21.84
N LEU A 442 8.26 -5.24 20.99
CA LEU A 442 8.22 -6.66 21.41
C LEU A 442 9.21 -6.92 22.56
N ASN A 443 10.44 -6.41 22.44
CA ASN A 443 11.45 -6.55 23.47
C ASN A 443 11.04 -5.88 24.78
N ALA A 444 10.48 -4.67 24.70
CA ALA A 444 10.00 -3.94 25.88
C ALA A 444 8.83 -4.64 26.56
N TRP A 445 7.88 -5.18 25.76
CA TRP A 445 6.74 -5.95 26.29
C TRP A 445 7.18 -7.28 26.90
N ALA A 446 8.10 -7.99 26.27
CA ALA A 446 8.71 -9.19 26.83
C ALA A 446 9.36 -8.93 28.19
N ALA A 447 10.16 -7.86 28.29
CA ALA A 447 10.79 -7.44 29.53
C ALA A 447 9.78 -7.02 30.62
N SER A 448 8.56 -6.62 30.25
CA SER A 448 7.49 -6.26 31.18
C SER A 448 6.61 -7.44 31.64
N GLY A 449 6.85 -8.65 31.12
CA GLY A 449 6.14 -9.87 31.54
C GLY A 449 5.10 -10.37 30.54
N TRP A 450 5.21 -10.02 29.25
CA TRP A 450 4.34 -10.49 28.17
C TRP A 450 2.85 -10.17 28.44
N GLU A 451 1.95 -11.12 28.14
CA GLU A 451 0.51 -10.99 28.40
C GLU A 451 0.15 -10.83 29.89
N HIS A 452 1.06 -11.13 30.80
CA HIS A 452 0.91 -10.90 32.25
C HIS A 452 1.34 -9.49 32.68
N SER A 453 1.89 -8.68 31.75
CA SER A 453 2.25 -7.29 32.03
C SER A 453 1.02 -6.46 32.37
N LYS A 454 1.25 -5.33 33.05
CA LYS A 454 0.16 -4.40 33.42
C LYS A 454 -0.63 -3.85 32.23
N VAL A 455 -0.08 -3.86 31.03
CA VAL A 455 -0.74 -3.36 29.83
C VAL A 455 -1.56 -4.43 29.10
N GLY A 456 -1.37 -5.72 29.39
CA GLY A 456 -2.09 -6.81 28.74
C GLY A 456 -1.63 -7.09 27.30
N LEU A 457 -2.58 -7.51 26.45
CA LEU A 457 -2.32 -7.89 25.05
C LEU A 457 -2.22 -6.66 24.11
N PRO A 458 -1.43 -6.75 23.02
CA PRO A 458 -1.41 -5.70 22.00
C PRO A 458 -2.77 -5.62 21.30
N THR A 459 -3.29 -4.41 21.11
CA THR A 459 -4.60 -4.14 20.48
C THR A 459 -4.50 -3.37 19.19
N GLY A 460 -3.34 -2.81 18.88
CA GLY A 460 -3.10 -2.01 17.69
C GLY A 460 -1.71 -2.27 17.12
N ARG A 461 -1.41 -1.56 16.05
CA ARG A 461 -0.09 -1.58 15.41
C ARG A 461 0.87 -0.64 16.14
N ALA A 462 2.17 -0.95 16.06
CA ALA A 462 3.20 0.01 16.45
C ALA A 462 3.24 1.18 15.46
N VAL A 463 3.15 2.40 15.97
CA VAL A 463 3.16 3.65 15.20
C VAL A 463 4.43 4.42 15.54
N ARG A 464 5.09 4.95 14.52
CA ARG A 464 6.22 5.86 14.69
C ARG A 464 5.70 7.29 14.85
N GLN A 465 6.04 7.94 15.96
CA GLN A 465 5.74 9.34 16.22
C GLN A 465 6.71 10.27 15.46
N ALA A 466 6.38 11.56 15.37
CA ALA A 466 7.20 12.56 14.69
C ALA A 466 8.64 12.68 15.26
N ASP A 467 8.80 12.44 16.58
CA ASP A 467 10.10 12.42 17.27
C ASP A 467 10.88 11.10 17.09
N GLY A 468 10.34 10.17 16.27
CA GLY A 468 10.91 8.86 16.02
C GLY A 468 10.58 7.81 17.08
N THR A 469 9.83 8.14 18.13
CA THR A 469 9.36 7.20 19.15
C THR A 469 8.40 6.19 18.54
N MET A 470 8.62 4.90 18.78
CA MET A 470 7.68 3.84 18.42
C MET A 470 6.68 3.64 19.56
N THR A 471 5.39 3.70 19.27
CA THR A 471 4.33 3.51 20.26
C THR A 471 3.33 2.45 19.77
N GLN A 472 2.94 1.53 20.65
CA GLN A 472 1.89 0.56 20.40
C GLN A 472 0.88 0.56 21.54
N THR A 473 -0.40 0.43 21.19
CA THR A 473 -1.50 0.31 22.15
C THR A 473 -1.70 -1.13 22.59
N PHE A 474 -2.14 -1.27 23.82
CA PHE A 474 -2.43 -2.53 24.49
C PHE A 474 -3.80 -2.44 25.17
N GLU A 475 -4.34 -3.56 25.69
CA GLU A 475 -5.67 -3.62 26.33
C GLU A 475 -5.83 -2.61 27.47
N LYS A 476 -4.78 -2.33 28.21
CA LYS A 476 -4.81 -1.51 29.43
C LYS A 476 -3.82 -0.35 29.41
N GLY A 477 -3.28 -0.01 28.22
CA GLY A 477 -2.32 1.07 28.14
C GLY A 477 -1.52 1.10 26.83
N SER A 478 -0.27 1.53 26.93
CA SER A 478 0.62 1.60 25.76
C SER A 478 2.08 1.36 26.16
N ILE A 479 2.87 0.91 25.20
CA ILE A 479 4.34 0.86 25.30
C ILE A 479 4.91 1.77 24.22
N SER A 480 5.83 2.65 24.65
CA SER A 480 6.57 3.54 23.76
C SER A 480 8.07 3.30 23.93
N VAL A 481 8.79 3.28 22.81
CA VAL A 481 10.26 3.16 22.79
C VAL A 481 10.84 4.31 21.97
N ALA A 482 11.54 5.21 22.62
CA ALA A 482 12.21 6.35 21.99
C ALA A 482 13.44 5.90 21.17
N PRO A 483 13.94 6.73 20.21
CA PRO A 483 15.13 6.41 19.41
C PRO A 483 16.39 6.09 20.23
N ASN A 484 16.53 6.67 21.43
CA ASN A 484 17.62 6.40 22.37
C ASN A 484 17.41 5.11 23.19
N GLY A 485 16.40 4.31 22.90
CA GLY A 485 16.08 3.07 23.61
C GLY A 485 15.27 3.26 24.90
N LYS A 486 14.93 4.48 25.33
CA LYS A 486 14.12 4.70 26.53
C LYS A 486 12.72 4.11 26.36
N VAL A 487 12.35 3.18 27.25
CA VAL A 487 11.04 2.55 27.30
C VAL A 487 10.13 3.32 28.26
N THR A 488 8.90 3.56 27.82
CA THR A 488 7.82 4.13 28.65
C THR A 488 6.60 3.21 28.55
N ILE A 489 6.10 2.74 29.70
CA ILE A 489 4.90 1.89 29.80
C ILE A 489 3.85 2.67 30.60
N ARG A 490 2.73 2.96 30.00
CA ARG A 490 1.61 3.72 30.59
C ARG A 490 0.39 2.89 30.77
#